data_822d75126da140901512a04749c4edf4
#
_entry.id   822d75126da140901512a04749c4edf4
#
_cell.length_a   1.000
_cell.length_b   1.000
_cell.length_c   1.000
_cell.angle_alpha   90.00
_cell.angle_beta   90.00
_cell.angle_gamma   90.00
#
_symmetry.space_group_name_H-M   'P 1'
#
loop_
_entity.id
_entity.type
_entity.pdbx_description
1 polymer ?
#
loop_
_entity_poly.entity_id
_entity_poly.type
_entity_poly.pdbx_seq_one_letter_code
_entity_poly.pdbx_strand_id
1 'polypeptide(L)'
;MRIPNADYLERTGSENLGARLWRMPPHSANTLHKHIRAEEFYFVLEGTGRLRIGDETVTVTKYGGVLVGPDQLRQVFNDTDEEVLWLIIGAPEELEFLQGSKSAMDLSLIYPVDPTQLPPELEGVEWPPKC
;
A
#
# COMPACT_ATOMS: atom_id res chain seq x y z
N MET A 1 -9.61 -0.46 -12.79
CA MET A 1 -9.82 -1.61 -11.87
C MET A 1 -9.25 -1.27 -10.51
N ARG A 2 -9.99 -1.57 -9.48
CA ARG A 2 -9.50 -1.38 -8.10
C ARG A 2 -8.95 -2.70 -7.58
N ILE A 3 -7.95 -2.59 -6.70
CA ILE A 3 -7.48 -3.73 -5.94
C ILE A 3 -8.55 -4.04 -4.87
N PRO A 4 -9.10 -5.26 -4.85
CA PRO A 4 -10.09 -5.62 -3.84
C PRO A 4 -9.53 -5.45 -2.42
N ASN A 5 -10.29 -4.79 -1.56
CA ASN A 5 -9.84 -4.54 -0.19
C ASN A 5 -11.02 -4.41 0.76
N ALA A 6 -10.72 -4.56 2.05
CA ALA A 6 -11.62 -4.26 3.14
C ALA A 6 -10.93 -3.27 4.06
N ASP A 7 -11.64 -2.21 4.42
CA ASP A 7 -11.13 -1.15 5.28
C ASP A 7 -11.76 -1.28 6.66
N TYR A 8 -10.97 -1.69 7.64
CA TYR A 8 -11.45 -1.89 9.00
C TYR A 8 -11.47 -0.62 9.83
N LEU A 9 -10.80 0.44 9.40
CA LEU A 9 -10.91 1.74 10.04
C LEU A 9 -12.36 2.24 9.97
N GLU A 10 -12.93 2.20 8.78
CA GLU A 10 -14.32 2.60 8.56
C GLU A 10 -15.28 1.71 9.34
N ARG A 11 -15.04 0.40 9.34
CA ARG A 11 -15.92 -0.58 9.99
C ARG A 11 -15.87 -0.50 11.51
N THR A 12 -14.72 -0.20 12.09
CA THR A 12 -14.54 -0.13 13.54
C THR A 12 -14.80 1.26 14.11
N GLY A 13 -14.73 2.29 13.29
CA GLY A 13 -14.82 3.67 13.75
C GLY A 13 -13.62 4.13 14.56
N SER A 14 -12.48 3.44 14.44
CA SER A 14 -11.27 3.82 15.17
C SER A 14 -10.73 5.15 14.66
N GLU A 15 -10.31 6.02 15.57
CA GLU A 15 -9.69 7.29 15.22
C GLU A 15 -8.17 7.18 15.10
N ASN A 16 -7.60 6.07 15.50
CA ASN A 16 -6.16 5.93 15.65
C ASN A 16 -5.57 4.79 14.82
N LEU A 17 -6.26 3.67 14.73
CA LEU A 17 -5.75 2.46 14.11
C LEU A 17 -6.43 2.22 12.77
N GLY A 18 -5.64 2.23 11.70
CA GLY A 18 -6.10 1.81 10.38
C GLY A 18 -5.69 0.36 10.12
N ALA A 19 -6.61 -0.42 9.61
CA ALA A 19 -6.32 -1.80 9.21
C ALA A 19 -7.03 -2.10 7.90
N ARG A 20 -6.31 -2.66 6.93
CA ARG A 20 -6.84 -2.99 5.62
C ARG A 20 -6.42 -4.38 5.22
N LEU A 21 -7.31 -5.05 4.53
CA LEU A 21 -7.04 -6.34 3.91
C LEU A 21 -7.06 -6.13 2.40
N TRP A 22 -5.95 -6.45 1.74
CA TRP A 22 -5.79 -6.25 0.31
C TRP A 22 -5.54 -7.56 -0.40
N ARG A 23 -6.34 -7.83 -1.43
CA ARG A 23 -6.12 -8.97 -2.33
C ARG A 23 -5.51 -8.45 -3.61
N MET A 24 -4.20 -8.65 -3.76
CA MET A 24 -3.45 -8.17 -4.92
C MET A 24 -3.55 -9.17 -6.07
N PRO A 25 -4.19 -8.81 -7.18
CA PRO A 25 -4.18 -9.71 -8.35
C PRO A 25 -2.77 -9.87 -8.93
N PRO A 26 -2.56 -10.90 -9.75
CA PRO A 26 -1.29 -11.04 -10.44
C PRO A 26 -0.92 -9.79 -11.23
N HIS A 27 0.37 -9.46 -11.27
CA HIS A 27 0.93 -8.36 -12.06
C HIS A 27 0.22 -7.03 -11.80
N SER A 28 0.12 -6.67 -10.52
CA SER A 28 -0.54 -5.46 -10.07
C SER A 28 0.34 -4.67 -9.12
N ALA A 29 0.01 -3.40 -8.94
CA ALA A 29 0.71 -2.54 -8.00
C ALA A 29 -0.28 -1.58 -7.34
N ASN A 30 -0.04 -1.31 -6.06
CA ASN A 30 -0.72 -0.25 -5.34
C ASN A 30 0.02 1.08 -5.57
N THR A 31 -0.43 2.15 -4.94
CA THR A 31 0.20 3.45 -5.11
C THR A 31 1.58 3.52 -4.43
N LEU A 32 2.47 4.26 -5.07
CA LEU A 32 3.76 4.62 -4.49
C LEU A 32 3.54 5.86 -3.62
N HIS A 33 3.68 5.69 -2.30
CA HIS A 33 3.30 6.73 -1.35
C HIS A 33 4.13 6.66 -0.08
N LYS A 34 3.96 7.66 0.77
CA LYS A 34 4.51 7.66 2.13
C LYS A 34 3.49 8.26 3.08
N HIS A 35 3.72 8.08 4.37
CA HIS A 35 2.93 8.69 5.43
C HIS A 35 3.75 9.73 6.18
N ILE A 36 3.07 10.69 6.80
CA ILE A 36 3.73 11.77 7.52
C ILE A 36 4.08 11.32 8.95
N ARG A 37 3.15 10.64 9.63
CA ARG A 37 3.31 10.22 11.02
C ARG A 37 3.09 8.73 11.24
N ALA A 38 2.29 8.11 10.39
CA ALA A 38 1.90 6.73 10.57
C ALA A 38 3.04 5.77 10.25
N GLU A 39 3.21 4.78 11.07
CA GLU A 39 3.95 3.59 10.70
C GLU A 39 2.97 2.51 10.28
N GLU A 40 3.37 1.64 9.38
CA GLU A 40 2.52 0.57 8.88
C GLU A 40 3.21 -0.78 8.98
N PHE A 41 2.46 -1.76 9.46
CA PHE A 41 2.89 -3.15 9.50
C PHE A 41 2.22 -3.90 8.36
N TYR A 42 3.04 -4.45 7.47
CA TYR A 42 2.60 -5.21 6.30
C TYR A 42 2.81 -6.69 6.56
N PHE A 43 1.74 -7.46 6.50
CA PHE A 43 1.74 -8.89 6.86
C PHE A 43 1.08 -9.70 5.75
N VAL A 44 1.75 -10.77 5.29
CA VAL A 44 1.23 -11.63 4.23
C VAL A 44 0.44 -12.79 4.83
N LEU A 45 -0.83 -12.89 4.45
CA LEU A 45 -1.71 -13.99 4.83
C LEU A 45 -1.65 -15.15 3.84
N GLU A 46 -1.54 -14.85 2.56
CA GLU A 46 -1.45 -15.85 1.49
C GLU A 46 -0.58 -15.34 0.35
N GLY A 47 0.14 -16.26 -0.28
CA GLY A 47 1.00 -15.96 -1.41
C GLY A 47 2.37 -15.45 -0.98
N THR A 48 3.10 -14.90 -1.94
CA THR A 48 4.42 -14.30 -1.72
C THR A 48 4.33 -12.82 -2.03
N GLY A 49 4.48 -11.99 -0.99
CA GLY A 49 4.36 -10.55 -1.12
C GLY A 49 5.64 -9.87 -1.58
N ARG A 50 5.46 -8.78 -2.29
CA ARG A 50 6.57 -7.92 -2.71
C ARG A 50 6.27 -6.50 -2.24
N LEU A 51 7.27 -5.88 -1.59
CA LEU A 51 7.13 -4.54 -1.06
C LEU A 51 8.37 -3.73 -1.42
N ARG A 52 8.15 -2.65 -2.15
CA ARG A 52 9.20 -1.69 -2.45
C ARG A 52 9.27 -0.68 -1.33
N ILE A 53 10.46 -0.44 -0.79
CA ILE A 53 10.71 0.57 0.24
C ILE A 53 11.91 1.39 -0.24
N GLY A 54 11.66 2.65 -0.62
CA GLY A 54 12.68 3.46 -1.27
C GLY A 54 13.13 2.79 -2.57
N ASP A 55 14.40 2.48 -2.69
CA ASP A 55 14.98 1.83 -3.87
C ASP A 55 15.14 0.32 -3.70
N GLU A 56 14.73 -0.22 -2.56
CA GLU A 56 14.88 -1.65 -2.26
C GLU A 56 13.55 -2.37 -2.40
N THR A 57 13.62 -3.63 -2.82
CA THR A 57 12.46 -4.51 -2.85
C THR A 57 12.66 -5.65 -1.87
N VAL A 58 11.65 -5.86 -1.03
CA VAL A 58 11.64 -6.92 -0.02
C VAL A 58 10.63 -7.98 -0.44
N THR A 59 11.03 -9.24 -0.34
CA THR A 59 10.11 -10.37 -0.54
C THR A 59 9.63 -10.85 0.81
N VAL A 60 8.31 -10.94 0.97
CA VAL A 60 7.69 -11.34 2.23
C VAL A 60 6.90 -12.62 1.98
N THR A 61 7.34 -13.70 2.60
CA THR A 61 6.66 -14.98 2.49
C THR A 61 5.45 -15.04 3.41
N LYS A 62 4.62 -16.07 3.24
CA LYS A 62 3.41 -16.26 4.05
C LYS A 62 3.74 -16.18 5.54
N TYR A 63 2.95 -15.38 6.27
CA TYR A 63 3.09 -15.08 7.70
C TYR A 63 4.32 -14.25 8.06
N GLY A 64 5.03 -13.77 7.05
CA GLY A 64 6.07 -12.77 7.27
C GLY A 64 5.49 -11.38 7.38
N GLY A 65 6.22 -10.48 8.05
CA GLY A 65 5.79 -9.11 8.23
C GLY A 65 6.92 -8.13 8.14
N VAL A 66 6.60 -6.89 7.76
CA VAL A 66 7.56 -5.79 7.64
C VAL A 66 6.94 -4.53 8.22
N LEU A 67 7.68 -3.86 9.09
CA LEU A 67 7.28 -2.54 9.60
C LEU A 67 7.92 -1.46 8.73
N VAL A 68 7.10 -0.56 8.21
CA VAL A 68 7.56 0.59 7.43
C VAL A 68 7.27 1.85 8.23
N GLY A 69 8.29 2.63 8.50
CA GLY A 69 8.17 3.87 9.26
C GLY A 69 7.55 5.01 8.45
N PRO A 70 7.20 6.10 9.13
CA PRO A 70 6.75 7.30 8.43
C PRO A 70 7.87 7.84 7.56
N ASP A 71 7.47 8.61 6.55
CA ASP A 71 8.40 9.29 5.64
C ASP A 71 9.21 8.35 4.72
N GLN A 72 8.98 7.05 4.78
CA GLN A 72 9.56 6.09 3.84
C GLN A 72 8.62 5.86 2.67
N LEU A 73 9.11 6.09 1.45
CA LEU A 73 8.34 5.85 0.25
C LEU A 73 8.17 4.34 0.06
N ARG A 74 6.92 3.86 -0.13
CA ARG A 74 6.63 2.44 -0.22
C ARG A 74 5.59 2.15 -1.29
N GLN A 75 5.61 0.92 -1.77
CA GLN A 75 4.65 0.43 -2.75
C GLN A 75 4.55 -1.09 -2.63
N VAL A 76 3.33 -1.57 -2.40
CA VAL A 76 3.01 -2.99 -2.49
C VAL A 76 2.76 -3.33 -3.94
N PHE A 77 3.32 -4.43 -4.41
CA PHE A 77 3.06 -4.90 -5.76
C PHE A 77 3.08 -6.42 -5.80
N ASN A 78 2.64 -6.98 -6.92
CA ASN A 78 2.63 -8.42 -7.14
C ASN A 78 3.15 -8.70 -8.54
N ASP A 79 4.34 -9.27 -8.62
CA ASP A 79 4.98 -9.65 -9.88
C ASP A 79 4.88 -11.16 -10.13
N THR A 80 3.98 -11.84 -9.41
CA THR A 80 3.76 -13.28 -9.56
C THR A 80 2.48 -13.56 -10.35
N ASP A 81 2.27 -14.83 -10.70
CA ASP A 81 1.07 -15.29 -11.38
C ASP A 81 -0.07 -15.67 -10.45
N GLU A 82 0.12 -15.49 -9.15
CA GLU A 82 -0.86 -15.84 -8.12
C GLU A 82 -1.30 -14.62 -7.34
N GLU A 83 -2.49 -14.66 -6.76
CA GLU A 83 -2.97 -13.61 -5.88
C GLU A 83 -2.18 -13.60 -4.57
N VAL A 84 -2.04 -12.41 -3.99
CA VAL A 84 -1.39 -12.22 -2.68
C VAL A 84 -2.35 -11.50 -1.76
N LEU A 85 -2.54 -12.05 -0.56
CA LEU A 85 -3.42 -11.45 0.44
C LEU A 85 -2.57 -10.79 1.52
N TRP A 86 -2.74 -9.49 1.68
CA TRP A 86 -2.03 -8.67 2.66
C TRP A 86 -2.95 -8.16 3.74
N LEU A 87 -2.48 -8.17 4.98
CA LEU A 87 -3.06 -7.40 6.08
C LEU A 87 -2.11 -6.25 6.38
N ILE A 88 -2.62 -5.03 6.34
CA ILE A 88 -1.83 -3.81 6.56
C ILE A 88 -2.45 -3.05 7.72
N ILE A 89 -1.65 -2.82 8.77
CA ILE A 89 -2.09 -2.14 9.99
C ILE A 89 -1.22 -0.91 10.19
N GLY A 90 -1.84 0.25 10.37
CA GLY A 90 -1.13 1.50 10.56
C GLY A 90 -1.67 2.33 11.72
N ALA A 91 -0.81 3.08 12.36
CA ALA A 91 -1.15 4.00 13.44
C ALA A 91 -0.05 5.04 13.62
N PRO A 92 -0.38 6.28 14.04
CA PRO A 92 -1.74 6.82 14.11
C PRO A 92 -2.32 7.06 12.72
N GLU A 93 -3.60 6.87 12.55
CA GLU A 93 -4.25 7.12 11.26
C GLU A 93 -4.24 8.62 10.94
N GLU A 94 -4.02 8.94 9.67
CA GLU A 94 -3.94 10.33 9.20
C GLU A 94 -5.30 10.74 8.63
N LEU A 95 -6.30 10.86 9.52
CA LEU A 95 -7.69 11.10 9.13
C LEU A 95 -7.90 12.39 8.32
N GLU A 96 -7.09 13.39 8.56
CA GLU A 96 -7.19 14.66 7.83
C GLU A 96 -7.03 14.49 6.32
N PHE A 97 -6.33 13.46 5.86
CA PHE A 97 -6.19 13.17 4.44
C PHE A 97 -7.36 12.35 3.91
N LEU A 98 -8.00 11.58 4.78
CA LEU A 98 -9.13 10.74 4.40
C LEU A 98 -10.43 11.53 4.30
N GLN A 99 -10.57 12.61 5.05
CA GLN A 99 -11.78 13.41 5.11
C GLN A 99 -11.87 14.48 4.03
N GLY A 100 -10.89 14.53 3.13
CA GLY A 100 -10.95 15.38 1.95
C GLY A 100 -10.86 16.89 2.22
N SER A 101 -10.47 17.29 3.42
CA SER A 101 -10.34 18.71 3.77
C SER A 101 -8.98 19.30 3.39
N LYS A 102 -8.16 18.53 2.67
CA LYS A 102 -6.79 18.92 2.37
C LYS A 102 -6.64 19.43 0.95
N SER A 103 -5.74 20.39 0.78
CA SER A 103 -5.37 20.92 -0.52
C SER A 103 -4.47 19.94 -1.28
N ALA A 104 -4.26 20.21 -2.58
CA ALA A 104 -3.35 19.41 -3.39
C ALA A 104 -1.92 19.43 -2.82
N MET A 105 -1.52 20.53 -2.17
CA MET A 105 -0.20 20.63 -1.54
C MET A 105 -0.06 19.62 -0.40
N ASP A 106 -1.12 19.43 0.39
CA ASP A 106 -1.08 18.45 1.47
C ASP A 106 -0.94 17.03 0.93
N LEU A 107 -1.61 16.73 -0.20
CA LEU A 107 -1.49 15.43 -0.84
C LEU A 107 -0.07 15.15 -1.34
N SER A 108 0.67 16.20 -1.74
CA SER A 108 2.05 16.03 -2.19
C SER A 108 2.98 15.53 -1.08
N LEU A 109 2.59 15.66 0.18
CA LEU A 109 3.35 15.12 1.30
C LEU A 109 3.25 13.59 1.37
N ILE A 110 2.16 13.03 0.86
CA ILE A 110 1.94 11.58 0.79
C ILE A 110 2.40 11.03 -0.55
N TYR A 111 2.18 11.79 -1.62
CA TYR A 111 2.56 11.42 -2.99
C TYR A 111 3.62 12.37 -3.52
N PRO A 112 4.87 12.26 -3.03
CA PRO A 112 5.94 13.18 -3.46
C PRO A 112 6.38 12.95 -4.90
N VAL A 113 6.03 11.80 -5.47
CA VAL A 113 6.30 11.44 -6.86
C VAL A 113 4.99 10.91 -7.46
N ASP A 114 5.00 10.56 -8.75
CA ASP A 114 3.84 9.98 -9.41
C ASP A 114 3.38 8.71 -8.65
N PRO A 115 2.18 8.72 -8.04
CA PRO A 115 1.70 7.56 -7.27
C PRO A 115 1.38 6.34 -8.15
N THR A 116 1.21 6.55 -9.45
CA THR A 116 0.90 5.46 -10.39
C THR A 116 2.15 4.81 -10.99
N GLN A 117 3.33 5.28 -10.61
CA GLN A 117 4.59 4.74 -11.08
C GLN A 117 4.73 3.28 -10.67
N LEU A 118 5.09 2.44 -11.64
CA LEU A 118 5.29 1.01 -11.37
C LEU A 118 6.70 0.75 -10.84
N PRO A 119 6.87 -0.32 -10.05
CA PRO A 119 8.21 -0.75 -9.66
C PRO A 119 8.95 -1.32 -10.88
N PRO A 120 10.30 -1.35 -10.84
CA PRO A 120 11.08 -1.91 -11.96
C PRO A 120 10.67 -3.34 -12.34
N GLU A 121 10.25 -4.14 -11.37
CA GLU A 121 9.84 -5.53 -11.57
C GLU A 121 8.59 -5.67 -12.44
N LEU A 122 7.82 -4.60 -12.58
CA LEU A 122 6.61 -4.57 -13.40
C LEU A 122 6.77 -3.66 -14.64
N GLU A 123 7.99 -3.34 -15.02
CA GLU A 123 8.24 -2.54 -16.22
C GLU A 123 7.61 -3.20 -17.45
N GLY A 124 6.85 -2.42 -18.22
CA GLY A 124 6.14 -2.90 -19.39
C GLY A 124 4.78 -3.51 -19.12
N VAL A 125 4.40 -3.68 -17.86
CA VAL A 125 3.07 -4.18 -17.51
C VAL A 125 2.06 -3.03 -17.57
N GLU A 126 0.90 -3.29 -18.16
CA GLU A 126 -0.19 -2.32 -18.16
C GLU A 126 -0.98 -2.44 -16.87
N TRP A 127 -0.85 -1.43 -16.00
CA TRP A 127 -1.60 -1.39 -14.76
C TRP A 127 -1.98 0.06 -14.40
N PRO A 128 -3.23 0.35 -14.04
CA PRO A 128 -4.35 -0.59 -14.08
C PRO A 128 -4.68 -0.98 -15.53
N PRO A 129 -5.23 -2.19 -15.74
CA PRO A 129 -5.57 -2.61 -17.10
C PRO A 129 -6.69 -1.74 -17.64
N LYS A 130 -6.69 -1.52 -18.94
CA LYS A 130 -7.77 -0.80 -19.59
C LYS A 130 -9.01 -1.67 -19.61
N CYS A 131 -10.12 -1.07 -19.23
CA CYS A 131 -11.41 -1.76 -19.24
C CYS A 131 -12.06 -1.67 -20.60
#